data_944fcb0f51419e22b022a070ba87f365
#
_entry.id   944fcb0f51419e22b022a070ba87f365
#
_cell.length_a   1.000
_cell.length_b   1.000
_cell.length_c   1.000
_cell.angle_alpha   90.00
_cell.angle_beta   90.00
_cell.angle_gamma   90.00
#
_symmetry.space_group_name_H-M   'P 1'
#
loop_
_entity.id
_entity.type
_entity.pdbx_description
1 polymer ?
#
loop_
_entity_poly.entity_id
_entity_poly.type
_entity_poly.pdbx_seq_one_letter_code
_entity_poly.pdbx_strand_id
1 'polypeptide(L)'
;MPPRIVYLATADARGHLMRAQLLAHALRAAGADVQVLTTSDEGARFLAGFGIEAPVLSRHYAVQFDSQQNMLRRETDRNVAHYVFRPGRMLRDIVRLRTWFRGADLVVNDSFHPALLFMGWMPGWRHKVVHVYGASLRRALEGNFGGRMPGWMANLFGRIVAWQIDRSRARIAHDFAYGEPQHDGRGGHRLATPVAVLGADTEAHDDLAPQAAVYLNPHFEEAALADGLEQGLADAGVPAHLVGEGYAHRAGWHAQDEHWIEMAARSAFIVSAPGMAALSIAAVYRKPILLLLTDQPEQAINAGRAAQLGLHHRTVVWHGRTGDFARAVAAAAGELLATAGKGDNGSNGAGAAQGREAAIARLQHWTALLSRLAAPATR
;
A
#
# COMPACT_ATOMS: atom_id res chain seq x y z
N MET A 1 1.34 10.17 30.47
CA MET A 1 2.43 9.64 29.63
C MET A 1 1.91 9.58 28.20
N PRO A 2 2.73 9.78 27.18
CA PRO A 2 2.31 9.63 25.80
C PRO A 2 1.81 8.19 25.55
N PRO A 3 0.77 8.00 24.73
CA PRO A 3 0.30 6.67 24.39
C PRO A 3 1.37 5.92 23.58
N ARG A 4 1.63 4.67 23.95
CA ARG A 4 2.62 3.84 23.29
C ARG A 4 1.97 2.90 22.29
N ILE A 5 2.34 3.06 21.01
CA ILE A 5 1.78 2.32 19.88
C ILE A 5 2.87 1.45 19.27
N VAL A 6 2.61 0.16 19.15
CA VAL A 6 3.44 -0.76 18.37
C VAL A 6 2.76 -1.00 17.03
N TYR A 7 3.44 -0.71 15.92
CA TYR A 7 2.93 -0.85 14.58
C TYR A 7 3.70 -1.93 13.82
N LEU A 8 3.07 -3.05 13.54
CA LEU A 8 3.66 -4.10 12.72
C LEU A 8 3.20 -3.97 11.27
N ALA A 9 4.13 -3.59 10.38
CA ALA A 9 3.94 -3.55 8.94
C ALA A 9 4.61 -4.77 8.30
N THR A 10 3.83 -5.58 7.56
CA THR A 10 4.43 -6.63 6.76
C THR A 10 5.17 -6.04 5.57
N ALA A 11 6.23 -6.69 5.14
CA ALA A 11 7.08 -6.21 4.05
C ALA A 11 6.68 -6.79 2.68
N ASP A 12 5.60 -7.58 2.63
CA ASP A 12 5.18 -8.29 1.42
C ASP A 12 4.73 -7.34 0.29
N ALA A 13 4.28 -6.13 0.66
CA ALA A 13 3.95 -5.09 -0.30
C ALA A 13 4.35 -3.71 0.22
N ARG A 14 4.94 -2.89 -0.63
CA ARG A 14 5.39 -1.52 -0.29
C ARG A 14 4.27 -0.65 0.29
N GLY A 15 3.01 -0.89 -0.10
CA GLY A 15 1.86 -0.16 0.42
C GLY A 15 1.69 -0.22 1.95
N HIS A 16 2.07 -1.33 2.60
CA HIS A 16 2.04 -1.46 4.07
C HIS A 16 3.15 -0.65 4.73
N LEU A 17 4.36 -0.70 4.16
CA LEU A 17 5.51 0.04 4.65
C LEU A 17 5.30 1.56 4.49
N MET A 18 4.77 2.00 3.35
CA MET A 18 4.42 3.41 3.11
C MET A 18 3.37 3.89 4.10
N ARG A 19 2.33 3.11 4.36
CA ARG A 19 1.33 3.45 5.36
C ARG A 19 1.91 3.52 6.76
N ALA A 20 2.77 2.57 7.13
CA ALA A 20 3.45 2.55 8.42
C ALA A 20 4.32 3.80 8.62
N GLN A 21 5.08 4.19 7.59
CA GLN A 21 5.90 5.38 7.59
C GLN A 21 5.06 6.64 7.82
N LEU A 22 4.02 6.85 7.02
CA LEU A 22 3.14 8.02 7.11
C LEU A 22 2.48 8.11 8.49
N LEU A 23 1.92 6.99 8.98
CA LEU A 23 1.22 6.97 10.26
C LEU A 23 2.18 7.08 11.44
N ALA A 24 3.38 6.50 11.38
CA ALA A 24 4.37 6.64 12.45
C ALA A 24 4.80 8.10 12.63
N HIS A 25 5.09 8.82 11.53
CA HIS A 25 5.43 10.24 11.60
C HIS A 25 4.27 11.07 12.13
N ALA A 26 3.06 10.88 11.61
CA ALA A 26 1.89 11.63 12.02
C ALA A 26 1.52 11.38 13.50
N LEU A 27 1.59 10.14 13.97
CA LEU A 27 1.32 9.79 15.35
C LEU A 27 2.39 10.34 16.31
N ARG A 28 3.68 10.31 15.92
CA ARG A 28 4.76 10.91 16.69
C ARG A 28 4.60 12.44 16.78
N ALA A 29 4.24 13.09 15.67
CA ALA A 29 3.92 14.52 15.65
C ALA A 29 2.71 14.86 16.56
N ALA A 30 1.76 13.92 16.70
CA ALA A 30 0.63 14.04 17.63
C ALA A 30 0.97 13.63 19.08
N GLY A 31 2.26 13.39 19.40
CA GLY A 31 2.74 13.13 20.75
C GLY A 31 2.68 11.67 21.20
N ALA A 32 2.47 10.71 20.30
CA ALA A 32 2.52 9.29 20.63
C ALA A 32 3.97 8.74 20.57
N ASP A 33 4.28 7.78 21.44
CA ASP A 33 5.49 6.94 21.31
C ASP A 33 5.18 5.79 20.34
N VAL A 34 5.79 5.80 19.16
CA VAL A 34 5.50 4.81 18.10
C VAL A 34 6.73 3.98 17.78
N GLN A 35 6.63 2.69 18.06
CA GLN A 35 7.61 1.69 17.64
C GLN A 35 7.08 0.93 16.42
N VAL A 36 7.81 1.01 15.30
CA VAL A 36 7.50 0.23 14.09
C VAL A 36 8.27 -1.08 14.12
N LEU A 37 7.61 -2.17 13.75
CA LEU A 37 8.19 -3.49 13.51
C LEU A 37 7.89 -3.90 12.07
N THR A 38 8.77 -4.74 11.51
CA THR A 38 8.56 -5.28 10.15
C THR A 38 8.88 -6.76 10.08
N THR A 39 8.75 -7.36 8.89
CA THR A 39 8.89 -8.80 8.67
C THR A 39 10.03 -9.18 7.71
N SER A 40 10.79 -8.20 7.20
CA SER A 40 11.97 -8.47 6.37
C SER A 40 13.05 -7.39 6.53
N ASP A 41 14.28 -7.76 6.13
CA ASP A 41 15.42 -6.83 6.12
C ASP A 41 15.21 -5.73 5.05
N GLU A 42 14.54 -6.04 3.94
CA GLU A 42 14.16 -5.07 2.90
C GLU A 42 13.16 -4.05 3.45
N GLY A 43 12.18 -4.52 4.22
CA GLY A 43 11.23 -3.64 4.91
C GLY A 43 11.91 -2.74 5.92
N ALA A 44 12.89 -3.26 6.68
CA ALA A 44 13.68 -2.47 7.62
C ALA A 44 14.52 -1.40 6.90
N ARG A 45 15.20 -1.76 5.80
CA ARG A 45 15.97 -0.80 4.98
C ARG A 45 15.09 0.28 4.37
N PHE A 46 13.93 -0.10 3.85
CA PHE A 46 12.96 0.86 3.31
C PHE A 46 12.52 1.88 4.37
N LEU A 47 12.15 1.43 5.56
CA LEU A 47 11.72 2.32 6.64
C LEU A 47 12.88 3.19 7.18
N ALA A 48 14.11 2.65 7.17
CA ALA A 48 15.31 3.41 7.54
C ALA A 48 15.55 4.61 6.61
N GLY A 49 15.22 4.49 5.31
CA GLY A 49 15.25 5.62 4.36
C GLY A 49 14.34 6.79 4.75
N PHE A 50 13.34 6.55 5.59
CA PHE A 50 12.47 7.58 6.17
C PHE A 50 12.78 7.89 7.64
N GLY A 51 13.98 7.55 8.13
CA GLY A 51 14.38 7.79 9.52
C GLY A 51 13.66 6.94 10.56
N ILE A 52 13.09 5.80 10.15
CA ILE A 52 12.36 4.89 11.04
C ILE A 52 13.17 3.62 11.27
N GLU A 53 13.66 3.44 12.50
CA GLU A 53 14.23 2.17 12.92
C GLU A 53 13.11 1.16 13.17
N ALA A 54 13.10 0.07 12.37
CA ALA A 54 12.08 -0.96 12.42
C ALA A 54 12.70 -2.36 12.57
N PRO A 55 12.82 -2.89 13.80
CA PRO A 55 13.32 -4.23 14.03
C PRO A 55 12.50 -5.30 13.30
N VAL A 56 13.19 -6.29 12.73
CA VAL A 56 12.56 -7.44 12.08
C VAL A 56 12.05 -8.39 13.16
N LEU A 57 10.72 -8.49 13.29
CA LEU A 57 10.08 -9.38 14.26
C LEU A 57 10.30 -10.84 13.89
N SER A 58 9.97 -11.19 12.66
CA SER A 58 10.14 -12.53 12.11
C SER A 58 10.21 -12.45 10.60
N ARG A 59 11.01 -13.31 9.99
CA ARG A 59 10.97 -13.57 8.56
C ARG A 59 9.88 -14.60 8.32
N HIS A 60 8.63 -14.18 8.29
CA HIS A 60 7.55 -15.07 7.93
C HIS A 60 7.46 -15.19 6.40
N TYR A 61 6.43 -15.76 5.85
CA TYR A 61 6.36 -16.00 4.40
C TYR A 61 6.62 -14.72 3.60
N ALA A 62 7.36 -14.85 2.50
CA ALA A 62 7.46 -13.82 1.48
C ALA A 62 6.60 -14.23 0.28
N VAL A 63 5.93 -13.26 -0.30
CA VAL A 63 5.29 -13.44 -1.61
C VAL A 63 6.39 -13.69 -2.63
N GLN A 64 6.23 -14.70 -3.47
CA GLN A 64 7.20 -15.04 -4.51
C GLN A 64 6.66 -14.66 -5.87
N PHE A 65 7.55 -14.15 -6.73
CA PHE A 65 7.23 -13.73 -8.09
C PHE A 65 8.05 -14.54 -9.09
N ASP A 66 7.51 -14.76 -10.29
CA ASP A 66 8.25 -15.35 -11.40
C ASP A 66 9.03 -14.27 -12.17
N SER A 67 9.78 -14.70 -13.20
CA SER A 67 10.54 -13.80 -14.06
C SER A 67 9.67 -12.81 -14.86
N GLN A 68 8.38 -13.09 -15.02
CA GLN A 68 7.40 -12.23 -15.69
C GLN A 68 6.61 -11.36 -14.69
N GLN A 69 7.07 -11.26 -13.45
CA GLN A 69 6.48 -10.44 -12.39
C GLN A 69 5.09 -10.93 -11.91
N ASN A 70 4.71 -12.18 -12.23
CA ASN A 70 3.49 -12.76 -11.73
C ASN A 70 3.72 -13.41 -10.37
N MET A 71 2.78 -13.24 -9.47
CA MET A 71 2.88 -13.87 -8.15
C MET A 71 2.80 -15.40 -8.27
N LEU A 72 3.86 -16.08 -7.83
CA LEU A 72 3.91 -17.54 -7.71
C LEU A 72 3.03 -17.99 -6.56
N ARG A 73 1.74 -18.17 -6.84
CA ARG A 73 0.73 -18.49 -5.83
C ARG A 73 1.03 -19.79 -5.09
N ARG A 74 1.50 -20.84 -5.78
CA ARG A 74 1.80 -22.14 -5.17
C ARG A 74 2.94 -22.04 -4.14
N GLU A 75 4.01 -21.33 -4.46
CA GLU A 75 5.16 -21.10 -3.60
C GLU A 75 4.79 -20.21 -2.42
N THR A 76 4.03 -19.15 -2.67
CA THR A 76 3.50 -18.26 -1.64
C THR A 76 2.59 -19.02 -0.67
N ASP A 77 1.62 -19.82 -1.20
CA ASP A 77 0.72 -20.63 -0.38
C ASP A 77 1.48 -21.71 0.43
N ARG A 78 2.51 -22.31 -0.17
CA ARG A 78 3.38 -23.26 0.52
C ARG A 78 4.12 -22.60 1.68
N ASN A 79 4.60 -21.36 1.50
CA ASN A 79 5.24 -20.60 2.57
C ASN A 79 4.25 -20.25 3.69
N VAL A 80 3.03 -19.83 3.34
CA VAL A 80 1.95 -19.58 4.30
C VAL A 80 1.58 -20.86 5.05
N ALA A 81 1.38 -21.97 4.34
CA ALA A 81 1.07 -23.26 4.93
C ALA A 81 2.19 -23.72 5.88
N HIS A 82 3.46 -23.57 5.47
CA HIS A 82 4.61 -23.89 6.32
C HIS A 82 4.63 -23.08 7.62
N TYR A 83 4.22 -21.82 7.58
CA TYR A 83 4.14 -21.01 8.80
C TYR A 83 3.00 -21.45 9.70
N VAL A 84 1.81 -21.68 9.13
CA VAL A 84 0.60 -22.08 9.87
C VAL A 84 0.75 -23.49 10.47
N PHE A 85 1.30 -24.43 9.71
CA PHE A 85 1.48 -25.83 10.16
C PHE A 85 2.76 -26.08 10.96
N ARG A 86 3.59 -25.06 11.19
CA ARG A 86 4.75 -25.14 12.09
C ARG A 86 4.53 -24.25 13.32
N PRO A 87 3.77 -24.71 14.31
CA PRO A 87 3.35 -23.89 15.45
C PRO A 87 4.55 -23.34 16.25
N GLY A 88 5.73 -23.97 16.18
CA GLY A 88 6.91 -23.48 16.84
C GLY A 88 7.41 -22.12 16.36
N ARG A 89 7.21 -21.76 15.08
CA ARG A 89 7.52 -20.42 14.56
C ARG A 89 6.55 -19.39 15.11
N MET A 90 5.26 -19.66 15.00
CA MET A 90 4.22 -18.78 15.53
C MET A 90 4.37 -18.57 17.04
N LEU A 91 4.65 -19.61 17.81
CA LEU A 91 4.90 -19.51 19.26
C LEU A 91 6.11 -18.63 19.57
N ARG A 92 7.19 -18.76 18.79
CA ARG A 92 8.38 -17.90 18.94
C ARG A 92 8.03 -16.43 18.69
N ASP A 93 7.26 -16.14 17.67
CA ASP A 93 6.82 -14.77 17.37
C ASP A 93 5.90 -14.24 18.44
N ILE A 94 4.99 -15.03 18.98
CA ILE A 94 4.17 -14.68 20.14
C ILE A 94 5.03 -14.33 21.36
N VAL A 95 6.04 -15.14 21.65
CA VAL A 95 6.98 -14.88 22.76
C VAL A 95 7.71 -13.56 22.56
N ARG A 96 8.22 -13.29 21.35
CA ARG A 96 8.86 -12.01 21.00
C ARG A 96 7.89 -10.84 21.13
N LEU A 97 6.67 -10.97 20.60
CA LEU A 97 5.65 -9.93 20.67
C LEU A 97 5.23 -9.63 22.12
N ARG A 98 5.24 -10.60 23.03
CA ARG A 98 4.90 -10.36 24.45
C ARG A 98 5.74 -9.26 25.10
N THR A 99 7.00 -9.12 24.73
CA THR A 99 7.86 -8.05 25.25
C THR A 99 7.37 -6.68 24.82
N TRP A 100 6.93 -6.54 23.56
CA TRP A 100 6.36 -5.31 23.01
C TRP A 100 4.97 -5.01 23.60
N PHE A 101 4.13 -6.02 23.81
CA PHE A 101 2.79 -5.86 24.37
C PHE A 101 2.77 -5.34 25.81
N ARG A 102 3.79 -5.66 26.62
CA ARG A 102 3.84 -5.23 28.03
C ARG A 102 3.81 -3.71 28.17
N GLY A 103 4.49 -3.00 27.29
CA GLY A 103 4.56 -1.54 27.35
C GLY A 103 3.63 -0.82 26.37
N ALA A 104 2.91 -1.54 25.50
CA ALA A 104 2.05 -0.93 24.50
C ALA A 104 0.63 -0.70 25.00
N ASP A 105 0.06 0.44 24.63
CA ASP A 105 -1.38 0.74 24.81
C ASP A 105 -2.17 0.22 23.60
N LEU A 106 -1.54 0.22 22.41
CA LEU A 106 -2.12 -0.26 21.17
C LEU A 106 -1.09 -1.04 20.36
N VAL A 107 -1.54 -2.11 19.69
CA VAL A 107 -0.74 -2.90 18.75
C VAL A 107 -1.48 -2.99 17.43
N VAL A 108 -0.92 -2.37 16.39
CA VAL A 108 -1.49 -2.35 15.05
C VAL A 108 -0.90 -3.50 14.25
N ASN A 109 -1.77 -4.36 13.73
CA ASN A 109 -1.44 -5.46 12.82
C ASN A 109 -1.83 -5.08 11.40
N ASP A 110 -0.88 -4.56 10.63
CA ASP A 110 -1.10 -4.18 9.25
C ASP A 110 -0.72 -5.35 8.33
N SER A 111 -1.72 -5.93 7.68
CA SER A 111 -1.67 -7.12 6.83
C SER A 111 -1.68 -8.48 7.53
N PHE A 112 -2.31 -8.61 8.66
CA PHE A 112 -2.64 -9.90 9.26
C PHE A 112 -1.46 -10.83 9.56
N HIS A 113 -0.44 -10.33 10.24
CA HIS A 113 0.57 -11.21 10.80
C HIS A 113 -0.10 -12.30 11.67
N PRO A 114 0.12 -13.61 11.41
CA PRO A 114 -0.64 -14.70 12.06
C PRO A 114 -0.54 -14.72 13.58
N ALA A 115 0.64 -14.40 14.14
CA ALA A 115 0.79 -14.32 15.59
C ALA A 115 -0.10 -13.24 16.20
N LEU A 116 -0.24 -12.08 15.52
CA LEU A 116 -1.14 -11.00 15.98
C LEU A 116 -2.61 -11.33 15.74
N LEU A 117 -2.96 -12.09 14.70
CA LEU A 117 -4.31 -12.65 14.55
C LEU A 117 -4.65 -13.52 15.75
N PHE A 118 -3.74 -14.42 16.13
CA PHE A 118 -3.93 -15.28 17.30
C PHE A 118 -4.02 -14.49 18.61
N MET A 119 -3.11 -13.54 18.83
CA MET A 119 -3.13 -12.71 20.05
C MET A 119 -4.35 -11.78 20.09
N GLY A 120 -4.83 -11.32 18.95
CA GLY A 120 -5.96 -10.40 18.82
C GLY A 120 -7.31 -10.94 19.28
N TRP A 121 -7.49 -12.26 19.39
CA TRP A 121 -8.71 -12.82 19.96
C TRP A 121 -8.53 -13.32 21.40
N MET A 122 -7.30 -13.47 21.89
CA MET A 122 -7.04 -13.96 23.25
C MET A 122 -7.42 -12.91 24.32
N PRO A 123 -8.11 -13.30 25.39
CA PRO A 123 -8.61 -12.37 26.42
C PRO A 123 -7.55 -11.43 26.98
N GLY A 124 -6.32 -11.90 27.18
CA GLY A 124 -5.23 -11.12 27.77
C GLY A 124 -4.66 -10.02 26.86
N TRP A 125 -4.88 -10.09 25.53
CA TRP A 125 -4.25 -9.19 24.56
C TRP A 125 -5.21 -8.52 23.60
N ARG A 126 -6.40 -9.10 23.37
CA ARG A 126 -7.37 -8.61 22.38
C ARG A 126 -7.72 -7.13 22.51
N HIS A 127 -7.71 -6.61 23.75
CA HIS A 127 -8.04 -5.22 24.04
C HIS A 127 -7.00 -4.22 23.55
N LYS A 128 -5.84 -4.68 23.06
CA LYS A 128 -4.76 -3.85 22.51
C LYS A 128 -4.62 -4.00 21.00
N VAL A 129 -5.12 -5.07 20.40
CA VAL A 129 -4.86 -5.39 18.98
C VAL A 129 -5.88 -4.72 18.06
N VAL A 130 -5.37 -4.03 17.05
CA VAL A 130 -6.14 -3.46 15.95
C VAL A 130 -5.65 -4.08 14.64
N HIS A 131 -6.57 -4.59 13.84
CA HIS A 131 -6.26 -5.09 12.49
C HIS A 131 -6.53 -4.04 11.44
N VAL A 132 -5.55 -3.82 10.55
CA VAL A 132 -5.64 -2.92 9.40
C VAL A 132 -5.55 -3.75 8.12
N TYR A 133 -6.45 -3.52 7.17
CA TYR A 133 -6.49 -4.28 5.92
C TYR A 133 -7.18 -3.53 4.78
N GLY A 134 -6.76 -3.81 3.56
CA GLY A 134 -7.44 -3.34 2.36
C GLY A 134 -8.85 -3.94 2.23
N ALA A 135 -9.81 -3.19 1.78
CA ALA A 135 -11.21 -3.64 1.64
C ALA A 135 -11.37 -4.86 0.70
N SER A 136 -10.46 -5.03 -0.26
CA SER A 136 -10.41 -6.19 -1.16
C SER A 136 -9.92 -7.48 -0.49
N LEU A 137 -9.21 -7.37 0.65
CA LEU A 137 -8.53 -8.51 1.27
C LEU A 137 -9.51 -9.59 1.74
N ARG A 138 -10.70 -9.21 2.22
CA ARG A 138 -11.73 -10.16 2.61
C ARG A 138 -12.18 -11.01 1.42
N ARG A 139 -12.38 -10.39 0.26
CA ARG A 139 -12.69 -11.11 -0.99
C ARG A 139 -11.50 -11.94 -1.48
N ALA A 140 -10.28 -11.44 -1.31
CA ALA A 140 -9.07 -12.17 -1.66
C ALA A 140 -8.88 -13.41 -0.79
N LEU A 141 -9.18 -13.36 0.50
CA LEU A 141 -9.17 -14.53 1.39
C LEU A 141 -10.22 -15.56 0.97
N GLU A 142 -11.40 -15.13 0.57
CA GLU A 142 -12.45 -16.01 0.06
C GLU A 142 -12.07 -16.64 -1.29
N GLY A 143 -11.34 -15.92 -2.16
CA GLY A 143 -10.92 -16.36 -3.50
C GLY A 143 -9.59 -17.14 -3.54
N ASN A 144 -8.65 -16.87 -2.63
CA ASN A 144 -7.30 -17.46 -2.66
C ASN A 144 -7.26 -18.95 -2.37
N PHE A 145 -8.27 -19.49 -1.71
CA PHE A 145 -8.36 -20.93 -1.41
C PHE A 145 -9.22 -21.71 -2.41
N GLY A 146 -9.82 -21.04 -3.40
CA GLY A 146 -10.65 -21.68 -4.43
C GLY A 146 -9.86 -22.72 -5.24
N GLY A 147 -10.30 -24.00 -5.20
CA GLY A 147 -9.71 -25.10 -5.99
C GLY A 147 -8.48 -25.78 -5.40
N ARG A 148 -7.95 -25.34 -4.22
CA ARG A 148 -6.72 -25.87 -3.61
C ARG A 148 -6.93 -26.68 -2.34
N MET A 149 -8.03 -26.44 -1.69
CA MET A 149 -8.53 -27.24 -0.58
C MET A 149 -10.03 -27.45 -0.75
N PRO A 150 -10.61 -28.48 -0.14
CA PRO A 150 -12.06 -28.66 -0.17
C PRO A 150 -12.75 -27.36 0.25
N GLY A 151 -13.79 -26.95 -0.50
CA GLY A 151 -14.47 -25.65 -0.29
C GLY A 151 -14.94 -25.42 1.15
N TRP A 152 -15.33 -26.50 1.84
CA TRP A 152 -15.72 -26.42 3.26
C TRP A 152 -14.53 -26.05 4.18
N MET A 153 -13.30 -26.53 3.87
CA MET A 153 -12.08 -26.16 4.63
C MET A 153 -11.71 -24.70 4.40
N ALA A 154 -11.78 -24.24 3.14
CA ALA A 154 -11.54 -22.83 2.80
C ALA A 154 -12.52 -21.90 3.52
N ASN A 155 -13.82 -22.27 3.51
CA ASN A 155 -14.85 -21.53 4.23
C ASN A 155 -14.63 -21.55 5.75
N LEU A 156 -14.27 -22.70 6.33
CA LEU A 156 -13.98 -22.82 7.75
C LEU A 156 -12.80 -21.92 8.14
N PHE A 157 -11.71 -21.96 7.37
CA PHE A 157 -10.54 -21.11 7.61
C PHE A 157 -10.89 -19.62 7.52
N GLY A 158 -11.61 -19.21 6.46
CA GLY A 158 -12.07 -17.83 6.30
C GLY A 158 -12.95 -17.37 7.47
N ARG A 159 -13.85 -18.22 7.97
CA ARG A 159 -14.69 -17.94 9.15
C ARG A 159 -13.87 -17.81 10.43
N ILE A 160 -12.85 -18.65 10.61
CA ILE A 160 -11.95 -18.57 11.77
C ILE A 160 -11.18 -17.24 11.75
N VAL A 161 -10.59 -16.88 10.60
CA VAL A 161 -9.86 -15.61 10.46
C VAL A 161 -10.79 -14.41 10.67
N ALA A 162 -11.98 -14.42 10.07
CA ALA A 162 -12.97 -13.36 10.27
C ALA A 162 -13.37 -13.23 11.76
N TRP A 163 -13.60 -14.36 12.42
CA TRP A 163 -13.92 -14.38 13.84
C TRP A 163 -12.77 -13.86 14.73
N GLN A 164 -11.50 -14.18 14.40
CA GLN A 164 -10.33 -13.63 15.10
C GLN A 164 -10.25 -12.12 14.96
N ILE A 165 -10.47 -11.62 13.74
CA ILE A 165 -10.49 -10.17 13.45
C ILE A 165 -11.62 -9.49 14.24
N ASP A 166 -12.82 -10.05 14.25
CA ASP A 166 -13.98 -9.47 14.91
C ASP A 166 -13.87 -9.42 16.45
N ARG A 167 -12.99 -10.24 17.02
CA ARG A 167 -12.72 -10.29 18.47
C ARG A 167 -11.67 -9.30 18.96
N SER A 168 -10.91 -8.71 18.05
CA SER A 168 -9.89 -7.71 18.39
C SER A 168 -10.52 -6.39 18.91
N ARG A 169 -9.69 -5.47 19.41
CA ARG A 169 -10.13 -4.14 19.87
C ARG A 169 -10.86 -3.36 18.79
N ALA A 170 -10.26 -3.35 17.59
CA ALA A 170 -10.86 -2.72 16.42
C ALA A 170 -10.33 -3.37 15.13
N ARG A 171 -11.08 -3.14 14.06
CA ARG A 171 -10.72 -3.51 12.71
C ARG A 171 -10.90 -2.31 11.78
N ILE A 172 -9.88 -2.00 11.00
CA ILE A 172 -9.86 -0.84 10.11
C ILE A 172 -9.72 -1.35 8.68
N ALA A 173 -10.80 -1.27 7.92
CA ALA A 173 -10.78 -1.48 6.48
C ALA A 173 -10.41 -0.17 5.80
N HIS A 174 -9.45 -0.19 4.87
CA HIS A 174 -9.12 0.99 4.08
C HIS A 174 -9.26 0.75 2.59
N ASP A 175 -9.55 1.82 1.86
CA ASP A 175 -9.73 1.77 0.40
C ASP A 175 -9.49 3.15 -0.21
N PHE A 176 -9.05 3.18 -1.48
CA PHE A 176 -8.95 4.43 -2.24
C PHE A 176 -10.32 5.06 -2.54
N ALA A 177 -11.36 4.22 -2.56
CA ALA A 177 -12.73 4.60 -2.85
C ALA A 177 -13.51 5.14 -1.64
N TYR A 178 -12.96 5.00 -0.43
CA TYR A 178 -13.66 5.50 0.75
C TYR A 178 -13.50 7.02 0.84
N GLY A 179 -14.62 7.69 1.14
CA GLY A 179 -14.67 9.11 1.48
C GLY A 179 -14.55 9.33 2.98
N GLU A 180 -15.61 9.92 3.56
CA GLU A 180 -15.68 10.20 5.00
C GLU A 180 -15.54 8.93 5.85
N PRO A 181 -14.92 9.05 7.05
CA PRO A 181 -14.79 7.94 7.98
C PRO A 181 -16.14 7.36 8.37
N GLN A 182 -16.24 6.04 8.35
CA GLN A 182 -17.43 5.31 8.78
C GLN A 182 -17.12 4.38 9.94
N HIS A 183 -18.10 4.13 10.78
CA HIS A 183 -17.99 3.30 11.96
C HIS A 183 -19.24 2.43 12.12
N ASP A 184 -19.08 1.15 12.42
CA ASP A 184 -20.17 0.17 12.51
C ASP A 184 -20.76 -0.01 13.93
N GLY A 185 -20.30 0.77 14.91
CA GLY A 185 -20.69 0.63 16.31
C GLY A 185 -20.14 -0.61 17.04
N ARG A 186 -19.45 -1.51 16.33
CA ARG A 186 -18.92 -2.79 16.82
C ARG A 186 -17.41 -2.91 16.67
N GLY A 187 -16.70 -1.76 16.66
CA GLY A 187 -15.25 -1.69 16.49
C GLY A 187 -14.75 -1.80 15.05
N GLY A 188 -15.63 -1.81 14.06
CA GLY A 188 -15.28 -1.75 12.65
C GLY A 188 -15.25 -0.31 12.15
N HIS A 189 -14.15 0.07 11.50
CA HIS A 189 -13.94 1.38 10.91
C HIS A 189 -13.62 1.24 9.43
N ARG A 190 -14.09 2.19 8.61
CA ARG A 190 -13.72 2.33 7.21
C ARG A 190 -13.09 3.70 7.02
N LEU A 191 -11.86 3.72 6.52
CA LEU A 191 -11.09 4.94 6.28
C LEU A 191 -10.57 4.96 4.85
N ALA A 192 -10.50 6.15 4.26
CA ALA A 192 -9.74 6.32 3.03
C ALA A 192 -8.27 5.95 3.26
N THR A 193 -7.62 5.33 2.28
CA THR A 193 -6.18 5.02 2.36
C THR A 193 -5.40 6.31 2.55
N PRO A 194 -4.48 6.40 3.55
CA PRO A 194 -3.66 7.59 3.73
C PRO A 194 -2.65 7.70 2.59
N VAL A 195 -2.36 8.92 2.21
CA VAL A 195 -1.37 9.25 1.17
C VAL A 195 -0.37 10.27 1.73
N ALA A 196 0.80 10.36 1.11
CA ALA A 196 1.78 11.37 1.48
C ALA A 196 1.24 12.78 1.21
N VAL A 197 1.61 13.71 2.07
CA VAL A 197 1.18 15.11 2.00
C VAL A 197 2.25 15.92 1.26
N LEU A 198 1.84 16.72 0.30
CA LEU A 198 2.74 17.66 -0.39
C LEU A 198 3.35 18.65 0.58
N GLY A 199 4.63 18.97 0.42
CA GLY A 199 5.30 20.05 1.15
C GLY A 199 4.62 21.41 0.91
N ALA A 200 4.80 22.34 1.86
CA ALA A 200 4.22 23.68 1.72
C ALA A 200 4.88 24.50 0.60
N ASP A 201 6.17 24.25 0.33
CA ASP A 201 6.98 25.02 -0.63
C ASP A 201 6.89 24.48 -2.07
N THR A 202 5.97 23.55 -2.34
CA THR A 202 5.84 22.86 -3.62
C THR A 202 5.39 23.78 -4.77
N GLU A 203 4.96 25.02 -4.48
CA GLU A 203 4.43 25.95 -5.49
C GLU A 203 5.51 26.61 -6.39
N ALA A 204 6.80 26.52 -6.04
CA ALA A 204 7.83 27.42 -6.57
C ALA A 204 8.68 26.90 -7.76
N HIS A 205 8.51 25.69 -8.26
CA HIS A 205 9.39 25.11 -9.28
C HIS A 205 8.63 24.56 -10.49
N ASP A 206 7.97 25.43 -11.22
CA ASP A 206 7.07 25.05 -12.36
C ASP A 206 7.82 24.66 -13.66
N ASP A 207 9.10 25.01 -13.80
CA ASP A 207 9.77 24.99 -15.11
C ASP A 207 10.29 23.61 -15.57
N LEU A 208 10.29 22.57 -14.74
CA LEU A 208 10.89 21.27 -15.08
C LEU A 208 10.07 20.03 -14.59
N ALA A 209 8.78 20.17 -14.39
CA ALA A 209 7.97 19.02 -14.00
C ALA A 209 7.93 17.95 -15.10
N PRO A 210 8.25 16.67 -14.82
CA PRO A 210 8.14 15.61 -15.81
C PRO A 210 6.67 15.47 -16.23
N GLN A 211 6.44 15.10 -17.50
CA GLN A 211 5.09 14.86 -17.96
C GLN A 211 4.51 13.56 -17.38
N ALA A 212 5.37 12.59 -17.01
CA ALA A 212 4.96 11.38 -16.33
C ALA A 212 5.79 11.10 -15.08
N ALA A 213 5.13 10.77 -13.97
CA ALA A 213 5.79 10.22 -12.78
C ALA A 213 5.55 8.71 -12.70
N VAL A 214 6.62 7.94 -12.84
CA VAL A 214 6.58 6.48 -12.85
C VAL A 214 6.98 5.94 -11.48
N TYR A 215 6.17 5.03 -10.93
CA TYR A 215 6.52 4.25 -9.75
C TYR A 215 6.20 2.77 -9.97
N LEU A 216 7.24 1.94 -9.95
CA LEU A 216 7.11 0.49 -10.02
C LEU A 216 7.62 -0.18 -8.74
N ASN A 217 6.83 -1.11 -8.23
CA ASN A 217 7.17 -1.87 -7.03
C ASN A 217 8.46 -2.70 -7.21
N PRO A 218 9.18 -3.06 -6.15
CA PRO A 218 10.45 -3.77 -6.22
C PRO A 218 10.43 -5.11 -6.96
N HIS A 219 9.27 -5.76 -7.04
CA HIS A 219 9.14 -7.01 -7.78
C HIS A 219 9.11 -6.84 -9.31
N PHE A 220 9.01 -5.59 -9.80
CA PHE A 220 9.23 -5.31 -11.22
C PHE A 220 10.73 -5.24 -11.48
N GLU A 221 11.28 -6.27 -12.12
CA GLU A 221 12.72 -6.43 -12.36
C GLU A 221 13.01 -6.83 -13.83
N GLU A 222 11.97 -7.15 -14.61
CA GLU A 222 12.12 -7.60 -15.98
C GLU A 222 12.60 -6.47 -16.88
N ALA A 223 13.83 -6.60 -17.40
CA ALA A 223 14.46 -5.58 -18.24
C ALA A 223 13.62 -5.22 -19.47
N ALA A 224 13.00 -6.20 -20.11
CA ALA A 224 12.18 -6.02 -21.31
C ALA A 224 10.92 -5.18 -21.04
N LEU A 225 10.35 -5.24 -19.82
CA LEU A 225 9.24 -4.38 -19.40
C LEU A 225 9.71 -2.92 -19.29
N ALA A 226 10.85 -2.69 -18.64
CA ALA A 226 11.42 -1.35 -18.51
C ALA A 226 11.77 -0.77 -19.90
N ASP A 227 12.44 -1.55 -20.78
CA ASP A 227 12.75 -1.13 -22.15
C ASP A 227 11.49 -0.71 -22.90
N GLY A 228 10.42 -1.51 -22.81
CA GLY A 228 9.16 -1.21 -23.49
C GLY A 228 8.44 0.01 -22.91
N LEU A 229 8.52 0.22 -21.58
CA LEU A 229 7.96 1.40 -20.94
C LEU A 229 8.71 2.67 -21.35
N GLU A 230 10.04 2.66 -21.24
CA GLU A 230 10.90 3.78 -21.62
C GLU A 230 10.72 4.15 -23.10
N GLN A 231 10.72 3.13 -23.98
CA GLN A 231 10.51 3.33 -25.41
C GLN A 231 9.13 3.92 -25.70
N GLY A 232 8.07 3.38 -25.08
CA GLY A 232 6.70 3.86 -25.31
C GLY A 232 6.48 5.30 -24.83
N LEU A 233 7.08 5.68 -23.71
CA LEU A 233 7.04 7.07 -23.22
C LEU A 233 7.84 8.00 -24.14
N ALA A 234 9.02 7.56 -24.61
CA ALA A 234 9.85 8.31 -25.57
C ALA A 234 9.13 8.50 -26.92
N ASP A 235 8.49 7.45 -27.45
CA ASP A 235 7.71 7.50 -28.70
C ASP A 235 6.52 8.47 -28.58
N ALA A 236 5.96 8.63 -27.40
CA ALA A 236 4.92 9.62 -27.11
C ALA A 236 5.46 11.03 -26.85
N GLY A 237 6.78 11.22 -26.84
CA GLY A 237 7.42 12.50 -26.50
C GLY A 237 7.23 12.90 -25.01
N VAL A 238 7.14 11.93 -24.10
CA VAL A 238 6.82 12.15 -22.68
C VAL A 238 8.09 12.01 -21.83
N PRO A 239 8.68 13.13 -21.35
CA PRO A 239 9.70 13.06 -20.33
C PRO A 239 9.14 12.44 -19.05
N ALA A 240 9.86 11.50 -18.45
CA ALA A 240 9.40 10.77 -17.28
C ALA A 240 10.42 10.80 -16.14
N HIS A 241 9.91 10.90 -14.91
CA HIS A 241 10.67 10.64 -13.70
C HIS A 241 10.44 9.18 -13.29
N LEU A 242 11.50 8.38 -13.33
CA LEU A 242 11.42 6.92 -13.21
C LEU A 242 11.89 6.45 -11.83
N VAL A 243 10.99 5.88 -11.04
CA VAL A 243 11.28 5.31 -9.73
C VAL A 243 10.90 3.83 -9.69
N GLY A 244 11.86 2.97 -9.37
CA GLY A 244 11.65 1.53 -9.25
C GLY A 244 12.91 0.85 -8.72
N GLU A 245 12.79 0.27 -7.51
CA GLU A 245 13.92 -0.37 -6.82
C GLU A 245 14.54 -1.50 -7.66
N GLY A 246 13.71 -2.30 -8.34
CA GLY A 246 14.20 -3.38 -9.20
C GLY A 246 14.98 -2.91 -10.45
N TYR A 247 14.81 -1.64 -10.81
CA TYR A 247 15.47 -1.02 -11.97
C TYR A 247 16.56 -0.01 -11.59
N ALA A 248 16.91 0.11 -10.31
CA ALA A 248 17.89 1.09 -9.83
C ALA A 248 19.29 0.98 -10.44
N HIS A 249 19.59 -0.16 -11.06
CA HIS A 249 20.84 -0.41 -11.80
C HIS A 249 20.83 0.18 -13.23
N ARG A 250 19.67 0.66 -13.70
CA ARG A 250 19.50 1.24 -15.05
C ARG A 250 19.68 2.75 -15.01
N ALA A 251 20.23 3.31 -16.10
CA ALA A 251 20.35 4.76 -16.23
C ALA A 251 18.98 5.42 -16.22
N GLY A 252 18.84 6.52 -15.47
CA GLY A 252 17.60 7.28 -15.35
C GLY A 252 16.58 6.73 -14.33
N TRP A 253 16.83 5.55 -13.75
CA TRP A 253 15.98 4.99 -12.70
C TRP A 253 16.53 5.27 -11.30
N HIS A 254 15.65 5.68 -10.42
CA HIS A 254 15.92 5.86 -8.99
C HIS A 254 15.38 4.67 -8.20
N ALA A 255 16.14 4.17 -7.22
CA ALA A 255 15.65 3.11 -6.33
C ALA A 255 14.47 3.59 -5.48
N GLN A 256 14.61 4.79 -4.95
CA GLN A 256 13.65 5.49 -4.11
C GLN A 256 13.78 6.98 -4.35
N ASP A 257 12.71 7.71 -4.15
CA ASP A 257 12.70 9.16 -4.17
C ASP A 257 11.72 9.67 -3.11
N GLU A 258 12.21 10.40 -2.13
CA GLU A 258 11.40 11.00 -1.06
C GLU A 258 10.49 12.11 -1.58
N HIS A 259 10.84 12.73 -2.72
CA HIS A 259 10.07 13.77 -3.40
C HIS A 259 9.14 13.23 -4.49
N TRP A 260 9.00 11.89 -4.61
CA TRP A 260 8.19 11.31 -5.68
C TRP A 260 6.74 11.81 -5.69
N ILE A 261 6.18 12.11 -4.51
CA ILE A 261 4.79 12.60 -4.43
C ILE A 261 4.65 14.01 -5.03
N GLU A 262 5.66 14.87 -4.85
CA GLU A 262 5.73 16.19 -5.47
C GLU A 262 5.81 16.06 -6.99
N MET A 263 6.65 15.15 -7.47
CA MET A 263 6.78 14.84 -8.89
C MET A 263 5.46 14.29 -9.46
N ALA A 264 4.81 13.37 -8.76
CA ALA A 264 3.52 12.81 -9.16
C ALA A 264 2.40 13.88 -9.21
N ALA A 265 2.36 14.78 -8.23
CA ALA A 265 1.34 15.83 -8.18
C ALA A 265 1.53 16.90 -9.27
N ARG A 266 2.76 17.13 -9.73
CA ARG A 266 3.10 18.09 -10.81
C ARG A 266 3.01 17.48 -12.20
N SER A 267 3.22 16.18 -12.34
CA SER A 267 3.18 15.48 -13.62
C SER A 267 1.81 15.57 -14.28
N ALA A 268 1.75 15.45 -15.59
CA ALA A 268 0.50 15.38 -16.34
C ALA A 268 -0.25 14.09 -16.00
N PHE A 269 0.46 12.99 -15.77
CA PHE A 269 -0.12 11.72 -15.34
C PHE A 269 0.89 10.87 -14.56
N ILE A 270 0.33 9.90 -13.82
CA ILE A 270 1.10 8.91 -13.07
C ILE A 270 1.16 7.60 -13.87
N VAL A 271 2.27 6.86 -13.79
CA VAL A 271 2.38 5.49 -14.31
C VAL A 271 2.69 4.55 -13.15
N SER A 272 1.84 3.56 -12.92
CA SER A 272 2.07 2.58 -11.85
C SER A 272 1.25 1.31 -12.05
N ALA A 273 1.59 0.23 -11.36
CA ALA A 273 0.67 -0.88 -11.19
C ALA A 273 -0.56 -0.45 -10.36
N PRO A 274 -1.74 -1.06 -10.57
CA PRO A 274 -2.99 -0.66 -9.90
C PRO A 274 -3.02 -1.10 -8.42
N GLY A 275 -2.03 -0.64 -7.67
CA GLY A 275 -1.95 -0.80 -6.22
C GLY A 275 -2.81 0.23 -5.48
N MET A 276 -3.22 -0.11 -4.25
CA MET A 276 -4.06 0.75 -3.41
C MET A 276 -3.45 2.15 -3.19
N ALA A 277 -2.11 2.23 -3.00
CA ALA A 277 -1.42 3.49 -2.78
C ALA A 277 -1.45 4.38 -4.04
N ALA A 278 -1.08 3.82 -5.21
CA ALA A 278 -1.05 4.56 -6.47
C ALA A 278 -2.44 5.10 -6.85
N LEU A 279 -3.48 4.27 -6.74
CA LEU A 279 -4.86 4.68 -6.99
C LEU A 279 -5.34 5.75 -5.99
N SER A 280 -4.90 5.66 -4.72
CA SER A 280 -5.23 6.67 -3.72
C SER A 280 -4.56 8.01 -4.02
N ILE A 281 -3.31 8.01 -4.47
CA ILE A 281 -2.57 9.21 -4.88
C ILE A 281 -3.24 9.84 -6.09
N ALA A 282 -3.52 9.04 -7.13
CA ALA A 282 -4.21 9.52 -8.33
C ALA A 282 -5.57 10.16 -8.00
N ALA A 283 -6.35 9.53 -7.09
CA ALA A 283 -7.65 10.06 -6.67
C ALA A 283 -7.52 11.37 -5.86
N VAL A 284 -6.57 11.44 -4.90
CA VAL A 284 -6.39 12.60 -4.02
C VAL A 284 -5.89 13.80 -4.79
N TYR A 285 -4.87 13.61 -5.63
CA TYR A 285 -4.24 14.69 -6.40
C TYR A 285 -4.91 14.89 -7.77
N ARG A 286 -6.02 14.18 -8.04
CA ARG A 286 -6.79 14.26 -9.29
C ARG A 286 -5.94 14.08 -10.54
N LYS A 287 -4.95 13.17 -10.47
CA LYS A 287 -4.06 12.90 -11.58
C LYS A 287 -4.56 11.74 -12.43
N PRO A 288 -4.57 11.90 -13.76
CA PRO A 288 -4.72 10.77 -14.66
C PRO A 288 -3.67 9.71 -14.36
N ILE A 289 -4.00 8.43 -14.56
CA ILE A 289 -3.06 7.35 -14.29
C ILE A 289 -3.03 6.33 -15.41
N LEU A 290 -1.82 5.96 -15.85
CA LEU A 290 -1.57 4.82 -16.71
C LEU A 290 -1.30 3.60 -15.82
N LEU A 291 -2.19 2.63 -15.87
CA LEU A 291 -2.12 1.40 -15.07
C LEU A 291 -1.39 0.31 -15.85
N LEU A 292 -0.24 -0.12 -15.34
CA LEU A 292 0.52 -1.24 -15.88
C LEU A 292 0.05 -2.52 -15.20
N LEU A 293 -0.53 -3.44 -15.95
CA LEU A 293 -0.99 -4.72 -15.47
C LEU A 293 -0.04 -5.84 -15.90
N THR A 294 0.14 -6.80 -15.01
CA THR A 294 0.66 -8.12 -15.32
C THR A 294 -0.48 -9.15 -15.17
N ASP A 295 -0.19 -10.42 -15.30
CA ASP A 295 -1.22 -11.47 -15.17
C ASP A 295 -1.60 -11.74 -13.69
N GLN A 296 -1.96 -10.66 -12.97
CA GLN A 296 -2.39 -10.71 -11.57
C GLN A 296 -3.88 -10.33 -11.47
N PRO A 297 -4.75 -11.25 -11.02
CA PRO A 297 -6.19 -10.98 -10.91
C PRO A 297 -6.54 -9.79 -10.01
N GLU A 298 -5.77 -9.55 -8.96
CA GLU A 298 -5.98 -8.40 -8.07
C GLU A 298 -5.77 -7.07 -8.80
N GLN A 299 -4.77 -7.00 -9.70
CA GLN A 299 -4.52 -5.82 -10.52
C GLN A 299 -5.70 -5.52 -11.45
N ALA A 300 -6.25 -6.56 -12.10
CA ALA A 300 -7.43 -6.41 -12.96
C ALA A 300 -8.67 -5.94 -12.17
N ILE A 301 -8.89 -6.49 -10.96
CA ILE A 301 -9.97 -6.07 -10.08
C ILE A 301 -9.82 -4.59 -9.69
N ASN A 302 -8.62 -4.17 -9.30
CA ASN A 302 -8.38 -2.79 -8.89
C ASN A 302 -8.51 -1.81 -10.06
N ALA A 303 -8.04 -2.17 -11.26
CA ALA A 303 -8.24 -1.38 -12.48
C ALA A 303 -9.74 -1.23 -12.82
N GLY A 304 -10.50 -2.32 -12.75
CA GLY A 304 -11.95 -2.28 -12.96
C GLY A 304 -12.68 -1.40 -11.93
N ARG A 305 -12.24 -1.40 -10.67
CA ARG A 305 -12.76 -0.51 -9.64
C ARG A 305 -12.40 0.95 -9.88
N ALA A 306 -11.19 1.23 -10.38
CA ALA A 306 -10.79 2.58 -10.77
C ALA A 306 -11.74 3.14 -11.84
N ALA A 307 -12.11 2.32 -12.83
CA ALA A 307 -13.12 2.67 -13.84
C ALA A 307 -14.49 3.00 -13.23
N GLN A 308 -14.98 2.15 -12.33
CA GLN A 308 -16.27 2.33 -11.66
C GLN A 308 -16.34 3.63 -10.83
N LEU A 309 -15.20 4.08 -10.31
CA LEU A 309 -15.09 5.31 -9.52
C LEU A 309 -14.81 6.56 -10.36
N GLY A 310 -14.79 6.42 -11.66
CA GLY A 310 -14.55 7.54 -12.57
C GLY A 310 -13.13 8.10 -12.52
N LEU A 311 -12.15 7.33 -12.03
CA LEU A 311 -10.75 7.73 -12.13
C LEU A 311 -10.36 7.80 -13.60
N HIS A 312 -9.79 8.95 -14.00
CA HIS A 312 -9.27 9.09 -15.35
C HIS A 312 -8.02 8.22 -15.50
N HIS A 313 -8.15 7.12 -16.23
CA HIS A 313 -7.07 6.15 -16.39
C HIS A 313 -7.06 5.51 -17.77
N ARG A 314 -5.88 4.95 -18.11
CA ARG A 314 -5.69 3.98 -19.19
C ARG A 314 -5.00 2.75 -18.63
N THR A 315 -5.17 1.63 -19.30
CA THR A 315 -4.62 0.35 -18.88
C THR A 315 -3.81 -0.27 -19.99
N VAL A 316 -2.59 -0.70 -19.69
CA VAL A 316 -1.71 -1.45 -20.59
C VAL A 316 -1.28 -2.73 -19.89
N VAL A 317 -1.34 -3.87 -20.59
CA VAL A 317 -1.02 -5.19 -20.03
C VAL A 317 0.33 -5.65 -20.59
N TRP A 318 1.21 -6.08 -19.69
CA TRP A 318 2.47 -6.71 -20.05
C TRP A 318 2.27 -8.19 -20.37
N HIS A 319 2.64 -8.61 -21.58
CA HIS A 319 2.56 -9.98 -22.05
C HIS A 319 3.92 -10.53 -22.53
N GLY A 320 5.04 -9.98 -22.04
CA GLY A 320 6.38 -10.43 -22.39
C GLY A 320 6.86 -10.00 -23.80
N ARG A 321 6.16 -9.04 -24.46
CA ARG A 321 6.51 -8.55 -25.80
C ARG A 321 6.77 -7.05 -25.79
N THR A 322 8.04 -6.67 -25.76
CA THR A 322 8.50 -5.27 -25.62
C THR A 322 7.89 -4.32 -26.65
N GLY A 323 7.93 -4.67 -27.94
CA GLY A 323 7.43 -3.78 -28.99
C GLY A 323 5.90 -3.57 -28.99
N ASP A 324 5.12 -4.60 -28.64
CA ASP A 324 3.66 -4.46 -28.51
C ASP A 324 3.32 -3.58 -27.29
N PHE A 325 4.05 -3.80 -26.20
CA PHE A 325 3.90 -3.05 -24.98
C PHE A 325 4.28 -1.57 -25.16
N ALA A 326 5.42 -1.29 -25.80
CA ALA A 326 5.84 0.08 -26.11
C ALA A 326 4.79 0.83 -26.93
N ARG A 327 4.24 0.22 -27.97
CA ARG A 327 3.16 0.83 -28.78
C ARG A 327 1.91 1.11 -27.95
N ALA A 328 1.52 0.17 -27.08
CA ALA A 328 0.37 0.35 -26.21
C ALA A 328 0.58 1.47 -25.17
N VAL A 329 1.80 1.56 -24.59
CA VAL A 329 2.19 2.64 -23.68
C VAL A 329 2.16 3.98 -24.41
N ALA A 330 2.74 4.08 -25.62
CA ALA A 330 2.76 5.32 -26.40
C ALA A 330 1.33 5.81 -26.72
N ALA A 331 0.46 4.92 -27.17
CA ALA A 331 -0.95 5.27 -27.44
C ALA A 331 -1.68 5.75 -26.18
N ALA A 332 -1.56 5.02 -25.09
CA ALA A 332 -2.20 5.36 -23.82
C ALA A 332 -1.67 6.67 -23.21
N ALA A 333 -0.36 6.92 -23.29
CA ALA A 333 0.26 8.16 -22.84
C ALA A 333 -0.23 9.36 -23.67
N GLY A 334 -0.27 9.23 -24.98
CA GLY A 334 -0.81 10.25 -25.90
C GLY A 334 -2.29 10.62 -25.59
N GLU A 335 -3.13 9.61 -25.31
CA GLU A 335 -4.52 9.84 -24.92
C GLU A 335 -4.64 10.56 -23.58
N LEU A 336 -3.81 10.20 -22.59
CA LEU A 336 -3.81 10.86 -21.29
C LEU A 336 -3.36 12.32 -21.40
N LEU A 337 -2.32 12.61 -22.19
CA LEU A 337 -1.88 13.99 -22.44
C LEU A 337 -2.93 14.82 -23.16
N ALA A 338 -3.58 14.26 -24.19
CA ALA A 338 -4.62 14.97 -24.95
C ALA A 338 -5.83 15.37 -24.09
N THR A 339 -6.08 14.61 -23.03
CA THR A 339 -7.17 14.90 -22.08
C THR A 339 -6.71 15.78 -20.92
N ALA A 340 -5.47 15.66 -20.45
CA ALA A 340 -4.91 16.55 -19.44
C ALA A 340 -4.86 18.01 -19.91
N GLY A 341 -4.57 18.26 -21.20
CA GLY A 341 -4.55 19.60 -21.81
C GLY A 341 -5.93 20.25 -21.99
N LYS A 342 -7.02 19.50 -21.86
CA LYS A 342 -8.41 20.03 -21.99
C LYS A 342 -9.06 20.38 -20.66
N GLY A 343 -8.48 19.94 -19.56
CA GLY A 343 -8.92 20.25 -18.21
C GLY A 343 -8.17 21.47 -17.68
N ASP A 344 -8.81 22.61 -17.78
CA ASP A 344 -8.54 23.86 -17.05
C ASP A 344 -7.08 24.30 -16.91
N ASN A 345 -6.60 25.08 -17.88
CA ASN A 345 -5.27 25.72 -17.90
C ASN A 345 -5.01 26.72 -16.74
N GLY A 346 -5.87 26.79 -15.74
CA GLY A 346 -5.74 27.70 -14.58
C GLY A 346 -5.72 27.03 -13.21
N SER A 347 -5.87 25.68 -13.12
CA SER A 347 -6.16 25.01 -11.84
C SER A 347 -5.07 24.09 -11.29
N ASN A 348 -3.89 23.98 -11.89
CA ASN A 348 -2.85 23.10 -11.37
C ASN A 348 -2.47 23.41 -9.91
N GLY A 349 -2.34 24.69 -9.55
CA GLY A 349 -2.10 25.11 -8.17
C GLY A 349 -3.29 24.86 -7.25
N ALA A 350 -4.51 25.18 -7.68
CA ALA A 350 -5.72 24.93 -6.88
C ALA A 350 -6.00 23.43 -6.69
N GLY A 351 -5.74 22.61 -7.71
CA GLY A 351 -5.87 21.17 -7.63
C GLY A 351 -4.86 20.52 -6.67
N ALA A 352 -3.61 21.00 -6.69
CA ALA A 352 -2.57 20.52 -5.77
C ALA A 352 -2.87 20.93 -4.31
N ALA A 353 -3.31 22.18 -4.08
CA ALA A 353 -3.71 22.65 -2.75
C ALA A 353 -4.90 21.83 -2.19
N GLN A 354 -5.94 21.60 -2.99
CA GLN A 354 -7.06 20.77 -2.59
C GLN A 354 -6.67 19.31 -2.33
N GLY A 355 -5.77 18.76 -3.16
CA GLY A 355 -5.21 17.42 -2.96
C GLY A 355 -4.41 17.36 -1.65
N ARG A 356 -3.62 18.38 -1.34
CA ARG A 356 -2.89 18.49 -0.08
C ARG A 356 -3.84 18.50 1.13
N GLU A 357 -4.88 19.33 1.09
CA GLU A 357 -5.90 19.35 2.16
C GLU A 357 -6.57 17.99 2.35
N ALA A 358 -6.95 17.32 1.26
CA ALA A 358 -7.53 15.99 1.30
C ALA A 358 -6.56 14.95 1.87
N ALA A 359 -5.26 15.02 1.53
CA ALA A 359 -4.23 14.15 2.08
C ALA A 359 -4.05 14.36 3.59
N ILE A 360 -4.00 15.63 4.03
CA ILE A 360 -3.93 15.99 5.45
C ILE A 360 -5.16 15.45 6.20
N ALA A 361 -6.37 15.68 5.69
CA ALA A 361 -7.60 15.21 6.32
C ALA A 361 -7.61 13.67 6.48
N ARG A 362 -7.21 12.94 5.45
CA ARG A 362 -7.09 11.47 5.54
C ARG A 362 -6.12 11.04 6.64
N LEU A 363 -4.94 11.66 6.70
CA LEU A 363 -3.93 11.34 7.70
C LEU A 363 -4.39 11.69 9.12
N GLN A 364 -5.09 12.82 9.28
CA GLN A 364 -5.69 13.24 10.56
C GLN A 364 -6.76 12.25 11.03
N HIS A 365 -7.63 11.75 10.15
CA HIS A 365 -8.62 10.73 10.51
C HIS A 365 -7.98 9.45 11.07
N TRP A 366 -6.90 8.98 10.44
CA TRP A 366 -6.15 7.83 10.92
C TRP A 366 -5.50 8.11 12.27
N THR A 367 -4.80 9.23 12.38
CA THR A 367 -4.08 9.64 13.60
C THR A 367 -5.05 9.79 14.77
N ALA A 368 -6.17 10.48 14.56
CA ALA A 368 -7.21 10.67 15.58
C ALA A 368 -7.84 9.34 16.02
N LEU A 369 -8.12 8.42 15.07
CA LEU A 369 -8.65 7.10 15.40
C LEU A 369 -7.66 6.27 16.21
N LEU A 370 -6.42 6.14 15.75
CA LEU A 370 -5.41 5.33 16.43
C LEU A 370 -5.04 5.91 17.82
N SER A 371 -4.93 7.24 17.95
CA SER A 371 -4.70 7.89 19.24
C SER A 371 -5.86 7.66 20.21
N ARG A 372 -7.12 7.77 19.76
CA ARG A 372 -8.30 7.46 20.57
C ARG A 372 -8.33 5.98 20.99
N LEU A 373 -7.96 5.07 20.08
CA LEU A 373 -7.87 3.64 20.41
C LEU A 373 -6.71 3.34 21.36
N ALA A 374 -5.64 4.12 21.37
CA ALA A 374 -4.52 3.96 22.28
C ALA A 374 -4.80 4.59 23.67
N ALA A 375 -5.73 5.54 23.76
CA ALA A 375 -6.10 6.14 25.04
C ALA A 375 -6.67 5.08 26.01
N PRO A 376 -6.35 5.17 27.32
CA PRO A 376 -6.93 4.29 28.31
C PRO A 376 -8.46 4.46 28.31
N ALA A 377 -9.18 3.35 28.38
CA ALA A 377 -10.64 3.41 28.51
C ALA A 377 -10.97 4.25 29.74
N THR A 378 -11.63 5.37 29.57
CA THR A 378 -12.26 6.09 30.70
C THR A 378 -13.22 5.12 31.37
N ARG A 379 -12.88 4.77 32.59
CA ARG A 379 -13.71 3.88 33.45
C ARG A 379 -15.02 4.56 33.77
#